data_05e9cadb74122eb516d8cbe95f5afc22
#
_entry.id   05e9cadb74122eb516d8cbe95f5afc22
#
_cell.length_a   1.000
_cell.length_b   1.000
_cell.length_c   1.000
_cell.angle_alpha   90.00
_cell.angle_beta   90.00
_cell.angle_gamma   90.00
#
_symmetry.space_group_name_H-M   'P 1'
#
loop_
_entity.id
_entity.type
_entity.pdbx_description
1 polymer ?
#
loop_
_entity_poly.entity_id
_entity_poly.type
_entity_poly.pdbx_seq_one_letter_code
_entity_poly.pdbx_strand_id
1 'polypeptide(L)'
;MYQKEKKLNPVLLIVLAVVLLAVGIAVWFLLTHVWVAGTFYSRNADVLDLRFADVTTADYDKLRKKAPNSEILWRIPFQGKTYDQDTDVLYVTSLTDEDVATLDYFTRLKTVEAQECTDYPQLAALTARRPEVTVEYTVTIDGREYPQDTAVVSISGITEEEINLLTYLPELTAVTAVGCRTPEQMTRLRDFCQEKGLSFALRFGTKTYPDTVEELDVTGVTDGELELLQLLPELKTLHLKNPEADPETVAQLRSTYPKADISWEVEIAGVSFPDDTKEVDLSAVLESSTAQTAAGTAAGTQTAVGAQTTTKTQTTTGAAAGTQSTKETQSTAPAVTLNLEDLEKKMSYLSDAKQVFLGKCGLDNEELAALRERVRDSYKLVWTVQLGKKLTARTDDTTFMPVREHVYYFLDEDAYNLRYCEDMLCVDVGHMGLTNIDFVKGMPHLQILILAHNGQLQDISPISSCKELIFLELDWSAVKDFTPLVGCTSLEDLNIGLTYPSVEPLMQMP
;
A
#
# COMPACT_ATOMS: atom_id res chain seq x y z
N MET A 1 116.46 -34.55 -31.88
CA MET A 1 115.52 -33.74 -31.14
C MET A 1 114.55 -34.66 -30.47
N TYR A 2 114.75 -34.96 -29.21
CA TYR A 2 113.86 -35.81 -28.42
C TYR A 2 112.74 -34.96 -27.82
N GLN A 3 111.51 -35.14 -28.27
CA GLN A 3 110.31 -34.58 -27.57
C GLN A 3 110.05 -35.44 -26.36
N LYS A 4 110.20 -34.86 -25.17
CA LYS A 4 109.81 -35.45 -23.91
C LYS A 4 108.30 -35.42 -23.87
N GLU A 5 107.61 -36.56 -24.04
CA GLU A 5 106.21 -36.74 -23.69
C GLU A 5 106.02 -36.43 -22.21
N LYS A 6 105.32 -35.40 -21.89
CA LYS A 6 104.85 -35.10 -20.52
C LYS A 6 103.83 -36.18 -20.16
N LYS A 7 104.23 -37.21 -19.43
CA LYS A 7 103.31 -38.14 -18.82
C LYS A 7 102.44 -37.35 -17.82
N LEU A 8 101.11 -37.27 -18.07
CA LEU A 8 100.22 -36.70 -17.12
C LEU A 8 100.26 -37.44 -15.77
N ASN A 9 100.28 -36.70 -14.67
CA ASN A 9 100.38 -37.23 -13.34
C ASN A 9 99.14 -38.13 -13.10
N PRO A 10 99.30 -39.44 -12.75
CA PRO A 10 98.18 -40.38 -12.57
C PRO A 10 97.21 -39.95 -11.52
N VAL A 11 97.62 -39.20 -10.49
CA VAL A 11 96.78 -38.63 -9.47
C VAL A 11 95.87 -37.56 -10.07
N LEU A 12 96.37 -36.73 -11.02
CA LEU A 12 95.56 -35.72 -11.70
C LEU A 12 94.49 -36.33 -12.61
N LEU A 13 94.83 -37.51 -13.25
CA LEU A 13 93.89 -38.25 -14.07
C LEU A 13 92.74 -38.87 -13.20
N ILE A 14 93.12 -39.42 -12.03
CA ILE A 14 92.09 -39.96 -11.08
C ILE A 14 91.22 -38.83 -10.56
N VAL A 15 91.76 -37.69 -10.15
CA VAL A 15 91.01 -36.55 -9.68
C VAL A 15 90.08 -36.05 -10.79
N LEU A 16 90.57 -35.92 -12.02
CA LEU A 16 89.71 -35.51 -13.15
C LEU A 16 88.59 -36.53 -13.42
N ALA A 17 88.86 -37.82 -13.37
CA ALA A 17 87.82 -38.87 -13.53
C ALA A 17 86.80 -38.82 -12.45
N VAL A 18 87.16 -38.59 -11.17
CA VAL A 18 86.23 -38.42 -10.05
C VAL A 18 85.38 -37.16 -10.22
N VAL A 19 85.98 -36.06 -10.63
CA VAL A 19 85.26 -34.81 -10.94
C VAL A 19 84.26 -35.00 -12.07
N LEU A 20 84.68 -35.65 -13.17
CA LEU A 20 83.82 -35.93 -14.32
C LEU A 20 82.69 -36.89 -13.92
N LEU A 21 82.92 -37.90 -13.08
CA LEU A 21 81.93 -38.79 -12.56
C LEU A 21 80.96 -38.04 -11.63
N ALA A 22 81.43 -37.19 -10.73
CA ALA A 22 80.58 -36.36 -9.84
C ALA A 22 79.76 -35.38 -10.67
N VAL A 23 80.36 -34.71 -11.70
CA VAL A 23 79.60 -33.86 -12.64
C VAL A 23 78.55 -34.70 -13.39
N GLY A 24 78.94 -35.91 -13.87
CA GLY A 24 78.02 -36.82 -14.54
C GLY A 24 76.80 -37.22 -13.66
N ILE A 25 77.09 -37.57 -12.38
CA ILE A 25 76.03 -37.88 -11.38
C ILE A 25 75.21 -36.64 -11.12
N ALA A 26 75.82 -35.47 -10.95
CA ALA A 26 75.07 -34.24 -10.71
C ALA A 26 74.16 -33.84 -11.92
N VAL A 27 74.72 -33.98 -13.15
CA VAL A 27 73.94 -33.77 -14.38
C VAL A 27 72.79 -34.79 -14.48
N TRP A 28 73.09 -36.07 -14.26
CA TRP A 28 72.07 -37.14 -14.26
C TRP A 28 70.95 -36.85 -13.22
N PHE A 29 71.35 -36.43 -11.98
CA PHE A 29 70.45 -36.08 -10.94
C PHE A 29 69.55 -34.89 -11.30
N LEU A 30 70.14 -33.82 -11.86
CA LEU A 30 69.39 -32.65 -12.32
C LEU A 30 68.48 -32.93 -13.55
N LEU A 31 68.86 -33.90 -14.39
CA LEU A 31 68.08 -34.35 -15.52
C LEU A 31 66.88 -35.21 -15.08
N THR A 32 67.03 -35.97 -14.00
CA THR A 32 66.01 -36.92 -13.52
C THR A 32 65.16 -36.41 -12.33
N HIS A 33 65.60 -35.29 -11.71
CA HIS A 33 64.87 -34.71 -10.58
C HIS A 33 64.51 -33.24 -10.83
N VAL A 34 63.50 -32.78 -10.14
CA VAL A 34 63.02 -31.39 -10.11
C VAL A 34 63.09 -30.87 -8.68
N TRP A 35 63.63 -29.69 -8.46
CA TRP A 35 63.60 -28.99 -7.19
C TRP A 35 62.32 -28.17 -7.08
N VAL A 36 61.48 -28.49 -6.09
CA VAL A 36 60.20 -27.80 -5.81
C VAL A 36 59.98 -27.82 -4.28
N ALA A 37 59.54 -26.72 -3.73
CA ALA A 37 59.17 -26.56 -2.32
C ALA A 37 60.26 -27.13 -1.35
N GLY A 38 61.54 -26.82 -1.65
CA GLY A 38 62.66 -27.22 -0.76
C GLY A 38 63.06 -28.69 -0.87
N THR A 39 62.53 -29.51 -1.78
CA THR A 39 62.78 -30.93 -1.94
C THR A 39 63.00 -31.29 -3.43
N PHE A 40 63.82 -32.35 -3.67
CA PHE A 40 63.99 -32.95 -4.99
C PHE A 40 62.97 -34.08 -5.23
N TYR A 41 62.22 -34.00 -6.31
CA TYR A 41 61.26 -35.00 -6.76
C TYR A 41 61.71 -35.67 -8.04
N SER A 42 61.60 -36.98 -8.13
CA SER A 42 61.95 -37.72 -9.37
C SER A 42 60.91 -37.44 -10.47
N ARG A 43 61.37 -37.11 -11.67
CA ARG A 43 60.52 -36.85 -12.86
C ARG A 43 59.81 -38.10 -13.37
N ASN A 44 60.30 -39.32 -12.97
CA ASN A 44 59.82 -40.60 -13.42
C ASN A 44 59.00 -41.31 -12.32
N ALA A 45 58.64 -40.66 -11.22
CA ALA A 45 57.81 -41.23 -10.22
C ALA A 45 56.34 -41.33 -10.73
N ASP A 46 55.67 -42.43 -10.47
CA ASP A 46 54.26 -42.60 -10.84
C ASP A 46 53.38 -41.64 -10.06
N VAL A 47 53.66 -41.41 -8.77
CA VAL A 47 52.92 -40.49 -7.88
C VAL A 47 53.93 -39.56 -7.20
N LEU A 48 53.61 -38.27 -7.21
CA LEU A 48 54.30 -37.20 -6.49
C LEU A 48 53.39 -36.64 -5.40
N ASP A 49 53.62 -37.02 -4.15
CA ASP A 49 52.82 -36.57 -3.01
C ASP A 49 53.45 -35.31 -2.39
N LEU A 50 52.79 -34.16 -2.64
CA LEU A 50 53.19 -32.84 -2.16
C LEU A 50 52.17 -32.28 -1.13
N ARG A 51 51.26 -33.10 -0.60
CA ARG A 51 50.18 -32.62 0.29
C ARG A 51 50.68 -32.06 1.62
N PHE A 52 51.93 -32.35 1.96
CA PHE A 52 52.58 -31.88 3.19
C PHE A 52 53.67 -30.83 2.94
N ALA A 53 53.84 -30.40 1.69
CA ALA A 53 54.78 -29.37 1.28
C ALA A 53 54.06 -28.05 0.98
N ASP A 54 54.71 -26.92 1.22
CA ASP A 54 54.22 -25.60 0.87
C ASP A 54 54.47 -25.35 -0.61
N VAL A 55 53.51 -25.71 -1.45
CA VAL A 55 53.62 -25.70 -2.91
C VAL A 55 52.74 -24.57 -3.47
N THR A 56 53.36 -23.70 -4.24
CA THR A 56 52.62 -22.67 -4.97
C THR A 56 52.05 -23.20 -6.30
N THR A 57 51.08 -22.49 -6.90
CA THR A 57 50.57 -22.81 -8.25
C THR A 57 51.69 -22.83 -9.29
N ALA A 58 52.66 -21.90 -9.20
CA ALA A 58 53.84 -21.86 -10.08
C ALA A 58 54.78 -23.09 -9.90
N ASP A 59 54.92 -23.61 -8.69
CA ASP A 59 55.65 -24.83 -8.43
C ASP A 59 54.94 -26.05 -9.01
N TYR A 60 53.62 -26.12 -8.87
CA TYR A 60 52.81 -27.18 -9.47
C TYR A 60 52.97 -27.18 -11.00
N ASP A 61 52.84 -26.02 -11.65
CA ASP A 61 52.97 -25.87 -13.10
C ASP A 61 54.35 -26.28 -13.59
N LYS A 62 55.39 -25.89 -12.86
CA LYS A 62 56.77 -26.29 -13.14
C LYS A 62 56.93 -27.80 -13.05
N LEU A 63 56.31 -28.40 -12.03
CA LEU A 63 56.39 -29.86 -11.82
C LEU A 63 55.62 -30.59 -12.90
N ARG A 64 54.37 -30.13 -13.22
CA ARG A 64 53.55 -30.71 -14.27
C ARG A 64 54.20 -30.70 -15.64
N LYS A 65 54.93 -29.61 -15.98
CA LYS A 65 55.70 -29.50 -17.21
C LYS A 65 56.87 -30.48 -17.25
N LYS A 66 57.52 -30.77 -16.11
CA LYS A 66 58.73 -31.59 -16.02
C LYS A 66 58.47 -33.05 -15.69
N ALA A 67 57.30 -33.37 -15.15
CA ALA A 67 56.86 -34.74 -14.83
C ALA A 67 55.41 -34.93 -15.38
N PRO A 68 55.21 -34.92 -16.69
CA PRO A 68 53.87 -34.89 -17.31
C PRO A 68 53.07 -36.18 -17.10
N ASN A 69 53.76 -37.31 -16.83
CA ASN A 69 53.15 -38.62 -16.65
C ASN A 69 52.90 -38.97 -15.18
N SER A 70 53.37 -38.17 -14.24
CA SER A 70 53.19 -38.43 -12.81
C SER A 70 51.83 -37.94 -12.34
N GLU A 71 51.21 -38.68 -11.46
CA GLU A 71 50.07 -38.17 -10.68
C GLU A 71 50.64 -37.25 -9.58
N ILE A 72 50.18 -36.00 -9.56
CA ILE A 72 50.63 -35.00 -8.59
C ILE A 72 49.54 -34.79 -7.57
N LEU A 73 49.76 -35.24 -6.34
CA LEU A 73 48.90 -35.02 -5.17
C LEU A 73 49.42 -33.80 -4.43
N TRP A 74 48.61 -32.75 -4.35
CA TRP A 74 48.98 -31.50 -3.67
C TRP A 74 47.78 -30.84 -3.05
N ARG A 75 48.04 -29.84 -2.21
CA ARG A 75 46.97 -28.97 -1.66
C ARG A 75 47.02 -27.63 -2.35
N ILE A 76 45.89 -27.19 -2.87
CA ILE A 76 45.75 -25.95 -3.65
C ILE A 76 45.72 -24.76 -2.68
N PRO A 77 46.67 -23.81 -2.77
CA PRO A 77 46.62 -22.59 -2.02
C PRO A 77 45.56 -21.65 -2.63
N PHE A 78 44.58 -21.24 -1.82
CA PHE A 78 43.53 -20.33 -2.26
C PHE A 78 43.10 -19.43 -1.09
N GLN A 79 43.23 -18.12 -1.27
CA GLN A 79 42.84 -17.08 -0.28
C GLN A 79 43.40 -17.34 1.14
N GLY A 80 44.71 -17.67 1.21
CA GLY A 80 45.42 -17.90 2.47
C GLY A 80 45.10 -19.22 3.16
N LYS A 81 44.29 -20.09 2.56
CA LYS A 81 43.99 -21.46 2.99
C LYS A 81 44.55 -22.47 1.99
N THR A 82 44.56 -23.72 2.33
CA THR A 82 44.93 -24.82 1.42
C THR A 82 43.80 -25.83 1.35
N TYR A 83 43.45 -26.27 0.16
CA TYR A 83 42.35 -27.16 -0.16
C TYR A 83 42.83 -28.43 -0.83
N ASP A 84 42.13 -29.51 -0.67
CA ASP A 84 42.41 -30.75 -1.37
C ASP A 84 41.93 -30.65 -2.84
N GLN A 85 42.62 -31.36 -3.76
CA GLN A 85 42.27 -31.33 -5.19
C GLN A 85 40.89 -31.89 -5.52
N ASP A 86 40.32 -32.69 -4.63
CA ASP A 86 38.97 -33.29 -4.74
C ASP A 86 37.87 -32.47 -4.08
N THR A 87 38.18 -31.23 -3.65
CA THR A 87 37.20 -30.27 -3.15
C THR A 87 36.15 -30.03 -4.24
N ASP A 88 34.88 -30.26 -3.90
CA ASP A 88 33.74 -30.11 -4.81
C ASP A 88 32.89 -28.86 -4.56
N VAL A 89 33.00 -28.23 -3.39
CA VAL A 89 32.33 -26.99 -3.02
C VAL A 89 33.32 -26.00 -2.42
N LEU A 90 33.31 -24.77 -2.86
CA LEU A 90 34.09 -23.64 -2.32
C LEU A 90 33.19 -22.51 -1.88
N TYR A 91 33.51 -21.93 -0.72
CA TYR A 91 32.86 -20.72 -0.20
C TYR A 91 33.77 -19.54 -0.41
N VAL A 92 33.29 -18.50 -1.09
CA VAL A 92 34.05 -17.28 -1.37
C VAL A 92 33.24 -16.04 -1.01
N THR A 93 33.90 -15.06 -0.41
CA THR A 93 33.31 -13.74 -0.09
C THR A 93 33.90 -12.61 -0.93
N SER A 94 35.00 -12.87 -1.64
CA SER A 94 35.62 -11.98 -2.62
C SER A 94 36.36 -12.79 -3.65
N LEU A 95 36.56 -12.23 -4.85
CA LEU A 95 37.33 -12.86 -5.92
C LEU A 95 38.19 -11.82 -6.65
N THR A 96 39.44 -12.17 -6.90
CA THR A 96 40.34 -11.45 -7.80
C THR A 96 40.49 -12.23 -9.11
N ASP A 97 41.09 -11.60 -10.15
CA ASP A 97 41.42 -12.30 -11.40
C ASP A 97 42.39 -13.47 -11.17
N GLU A 98 43.30 -13.34 -10.18
CA GLU A 98 44.23 -14.39 -9.78
C GLU A 98 43.48 -15.57 -9.11
N ASP A 99 42.50 -15.26 -8.26
CA ASP A 99 41.65 -16.28 -7.65
C ASP A 99 40.88 -17.07 -8.72
N VAL A 100 40.26 -16.38 -9.69
CA VAL A 100 39.57 -17.03 -10.81
C VAL A 100 40.49 -17.96 -11.58
N ALA A 101 41.74 -17.55 -11.82
CA ALA A 101 42.73 -18.39 -12.49
C ALA A 101 43.14 -19.59 -11.63
N THR A 102 43.23 -19.42 -10.32
CA THR A 102 43.58 -20.48 -9.36
C THR A 102 42.50 -21.59 -9.28
N LEU A 103 41.23 -21.23 -9.53
CA LEU A 103 40.13 -22.22 -9.55
C LEU A 103 40.30 -23.29 -10.66
N ASP A 104 41.12 -23.10 -11.68
CA ASP A 104 41.44 -24.13 -12.68
C ASP A 104 42.12 -25.37 -12.09
N TYR A 105 42.78 -25.23 -10.95
CA TYR A 105 43.47 -26.35 -10.30
C TYR A 105 42.52 -27.28 -9.54
N PHE A 106 41.29 -26.83 -9.27
CA PHE A 106 40.23 -27.62 -8.61
C PHE A 106 39.52 -28.50 -9.65
N THR A 107 40.07 -29.64 -9.93
CA THR A 107 39.62 -30.54 -11.02
C THR A 107 38.24 -31.18 -10.75
N ARG A 108 37.78 -31.20 -9.49
CA ARG A 108 36.49 -31.79 -9.08
C ARG A 108 35.46 -30.77 -8.57
N LEU A 109 35.81 -29.48 -8.66
CA LEU A 109 34.91 -28.41 -8.23
C LEU A 109 33.58 -28.46 -9.01
N LYS A 110 32.47 -28.46 -8.28
CA LYS A 110 31.11 -28.47 -8.82
C LYS A 110 30.40 -27.18 -8.51
N THR A 111 30.62 -26.63 -7.31
CA THR A 111 29.87 -25.47 -6.82
C THR A 111 30.81 -24.45 -6.18
N VAL A 112 30.63 -23.19 -6.50
CA VAL A 112 31.20 -22.04 -5.81
C VAL A 112 30.05 -21.26 -5.18
N GLU A 113 29.97 -21.28 -3.85
CA GLU A 113 29.01 -20.53 -3.06
C GLU A 113 29.59 -19.14 -2.78
N ALA A 114 29.02 -18.10 -3.41
CA ALA A 114 29.53 -16.74 -3.42
C ALA A 114 28.42 -15.71 -3.05
N GLN A 115 27.51 -16.08 -2.16
CA GLN A 115 26.33 -15.28 -1.82
C GLN A 115 26.68 -13.92 -1.20
N GLU A 116 27.83 -13.82 -0.52
CA GLU A 116 28.32 -12.57 0.06
C GLU A 116 29.35 -11.84 -0.84
N CYS A 117 29.65 -12.39 -2.03
CA CYS A 117 30.64 -11.84 -2.95
C CYS A 117 30.00 -10.78 -3.87
N THR A 118 30.58 -9.59 -3.88
CA THR A 118 30.15 -8.48 -4.74
C THR A 118 31.07 -8.23 -5.94
N ASP A 119 32.07 -9.09 -6.15
CA ASP A 119 33.00 -9.01 -7.28
C ASP A 119 32.37 -9.62 -8.55
N TYR A 120 31.22 -9.07 -8.98
CA TYR A 120 30.41 -9.60 -10.08
C TYR A 120 31.17 -9.80 -11.41
N PRO A 121 32.12 -8.92 -11.82
CA PRO A 121 32.93 -9.16 -12.99
C PRO A 121 33.73 -10.48 -12.94
N GLN A 122 34.28 -10.78 -11.76
CA GLN A 122 35.07 -12.01 -11.51
C GLN A 122 34.16 -13.24 -11.47
N LEU A 123 32.96 -13.12 -10.86
CA LEU A 123 31.93 -14.19 -10.86
C LEU A 123 31.49 -14.52 -12.29
N ALA A 124 31.22 -13.50 -13.11
CA ALA A 124 30.89 -13.68 -14.52
C ALA A 124 32.06 -14.29 -15.33
N ALA A 125 33.31 -13.85 -15.08
CA ALA A 125 34.49 -14.41 -15.69
C ALA A 125 34.70 -15.88 -15.31
N LEU A 126 34.43 -16.25 -14.05
CA LEU A 126 34.45 -17.64 -13.58
C LEU A 126 33.41 -18.50 -14.30
N THR A 127 32.16 -18.05 -14.35
CA THR A 127 31.10 -18.75 -15.06
C THR A 127 31.43 -18.99 -16.55
N ALA A 128 31.96 -17.96 -17.20
CA ALA A 128 32.37 -18.08 -18.61
C ALA A 128 33.58 -19.02 -18.81
N ARG A 129 34.51 -19.05 -17.86
CA ARG A 129 35.72 -19.88 -17.90
C ARG A 129 35.45 -21.34 -17.53
N ARG A 130 34.56 -21.57 -16.60
CA ARG A 130 34.22 -22.88 -16.04
C ARG A 130 32.72 -23.16 -16.09
N PRO A 131 32.13 -23.32 -17.28
CA PRO A 131 30.68 -23.49 -17.42
C PRO A 131 30.13 -24.78 -16.79
N GLU A 132 31.01 -25.73 -16.46
CA GLU A 132 30.68 -26.96 -15.73
C GLU A 132 30.56 -26.75 -14.22
N VAL A 133 30.98 -25.59 -13.69
CA VAL A 133 30.91 -25.24 -12.26
C VAL A 133 29.68 -24.35 -12.02
N THR A 134 28.83 -24.75 -11.11
CA THR A 134 27.71 -23.92 -10.66
C THR A 134 28.27 -22.81 -9.73
N VAL A 135 28.05 -21.56 -10.11
CA VAL A 135 28.43 -20.41 -9.28
C VAL A 135 27.17 -19.81 -8.69
N GLU A 136 27.01 -19.86 -7.37
CA GLU A 136 25.81 -19.38 -6.68
C GLU A 136 26.10 -18.02 -6.04
N TYR A 137 25.44 -16.96 -6.54
CA TYR A 137 25.56 -15.61 -6.00
C TYR A 137 24.23 -14.85 -6.07
N THR A 138 24.16 -13.75 -5.34
CA THR A 138 23.03 -12.80 -5.38
C THR A 138 23.52 -11.45 -5.87
N VAL A 139 22.64 -10.72 -6.56
CA VAL A 139 22.87 -9.33 -6.98
C VAL A 139 21.92 -8.42 -6.21
N THR A 140 22.47 -7.42 -5.52
CA THR A 140 21.66 -6.46 -4.76
C THR A 140 21.30 -5.26 -5.64
N ILE A 141 20.00 -5.04 -5.86
CA ILE A 141 19.45 -3.94 -6.67
C ILE A 141 18.24 -3.37 -5.95
N ASP A 142 18.12 -2.04 -5.85
CA ASP A 142 17.05 -1.33 -5.11
C ASP A 142 16.91 -1.86 -3.66
N GLY A 143 18.06 -2.21 -3.04
CA GLY A 143 18.11 -2.75 -1.67
C GLY A 143 17.53 -4.17 -1.51
N ARG A 144 17.32 -4.90 -2.61
CA ARG A 144 16.83 -6.28 -2.63
C ARG A 144 17.88 -7.21 -3.23
N GLU A 145 17.96 -8.41 -2.70
CA GLU A 145 18.83 -9.47 -3.20
C GLU A 145 18.09 -10.30 -4.25
N TYR A 146 18.72 -10.48 -5.39
CA TYR A 146 18.22 -11.29 -6.50
C TYR A 146 19.20 -12.42 -6.78
N PRO A 147 18.80 -13.70 -6.65
CA PRO A 147 19.61 -14.83 -7.11
C PRO A 147 19.92 -14.71 -8.60
N GLN A 148 21.04 -15.26 -9.02
CA GLN A 148 21.54 -15.21 -10.41
C GLN A 148 20.57 -15.79 -11.45
N ASP A 149 19.69 -16.73 -11.05
CA ASP A 149 18.66 -17.37 -11.87
C ASP A 149 17.34 -16.55 -11.92
N THR A 150 17.35 -15.32 -11.41
CA THR A 150 16.20 -14.44 -11.41
C THR A 150 15.81 -14.04 -12.82
N ALA A 151 14.59 -14.38 -13.23
CA ALA A 151 14.05 -14.05 -14.55
C ALA A 151 13.37 -12.67 -14.60
N VAL A 152 12.85 -12.17 -13.46
CA VAL A 152 12.14 -10.89 -13.37
C VAL A 152 12.59 -10.09 -12.16
N VAL A 153 13.02 -8.86 -12.38
CA VAL A 153 13.41 -7.92 -11.32
C VAL A 153 12.34 -6.86 -11.14
N SER A 154 11.98 -6.55 -9.88
CA SER A 154 10.99 -5.51 -9.53
C SER A 154 11.68 -4.33 -8.84
N ILE A 155 11.56 -3.14 -9.41
CA ILE A 155 12.34 -1.95 -9.05
C ILE A 155 11.43 -0.77 -8.77
N SER A 156 11.69 -0.02 -7.69
CA SER A 156 11.01 1.25 -7.38
C SER A 156 11.93 2.46 -7.47
N GLY A 157 13.24 2.25 -7.37
CA GLY A 157 14.28 3.25 -7.56
C GLY A 157 15.60 2.56 -7.86
N ILE A 158 16.43 3.14 -8.71
CA ILE A 158 17.68 2.53 -9.16
C ILE A 158 18.73 3.59 -9.43
N THR A 159 19.98 3.31 -9.09
CA THR A 159 21.12 4.15 -9.47
C THR A 159 21.70 3.73 -10.81
N GLU A 160 22.56 4.57 -11.41
CA GLU A 160 23.20 4.26 -12.69
C GLU A 160 24.15 3.06 -12.56
N GLU A 161 24.81 2.92 -11.42
CA GLU A 161 25.66 1.78 -11.10
C GLU A 161 24.83 0.48 -11.01
N GLU A 162 23.67 0.53 -10.36
CA GLU A 162 22.79 -0.62 -10.20
C GLU A 162 22.14 -1.07 -11.53
N ILE A 163 21.91 -0.16 -12.49
CA ILE A 163 21.45 -0.54 -13.83
C ILE A 163 22.45 -1.51 -14.48
N ASN A 164 23.75 -1.24 -14.33
CA ASN A 164 24.79 -2.11 -14.87
C ASN A 164 24.83 -3.48 -14.18
N LEU A 165 24.43 -3.56 -12.90
CA LEU A 165 24.38 -4.84 -12.16
C LEU A 165 23.37 -5.83 -12.74
N LEU A 166 22.34 -5.35 -13.45
CA LEU A 166 21.38 -6.22 -14.15
C LEU A 166 22.04 -7.15 -15.17
N THR A 167 23.23 -6.79 -15.69
CA THR A 167 23.98 -7.64 -16.62
C THR A 167 24.54 -8.91 -15.97
N TYR A 168 24.59 -8.95 -14.64
CA TYR A 168 25.05 -10.11 -13.87
C TYR A 168 23.93 -11.08 -13.48
N LEU A 169 22.72 -10.87 -14.00
CA LEU A 169 21.58 -11.79 -13.90
C LEU A 169 21.37 -12.46 -15.27
N PRO A 170 22.03 -13.60 -15.56
CA PRO A 170 22.06 -14.20 -16.91
C PRO A 170 20.70 -14.69 -17.40
N GLU A 171 19.78 -15.03 -16.48
CA GLU A 171 18.43 -15.50 -16.81
C GLU A 171 17.38 -14.37 -16.85
N LEU A 172 17.82 -13.11 -16.69
CA LEU A 172 16.93 -11.96 -16.67
C LEU A 172 16.26 -11.78 -18.04
N THR A 173 14.92 -11.79 -18.05
CA THR A 173 14.08 -11.58 -19.24
C THR A 173 13.23 -10.34 -19.16
N ALA A 174 12.90 -9.87 -17.94
CA ALA A 174 12.04 -8.73 -17.75
C ALA A 174 12.39 -7.91 -16.50
N VAL A 175 12.15 -6.60 -16.59
CA VAL A 175 12.21 -5.67 -15.48
C VAL A 175 10.84 -5.03 -15.31
N THR A 176 10.32 -5.02 -14.05
CA THR A 176 9.04 -4.41 -13.71
C THR A 176 9.25 -3.22 -12.79
N ALA A 177 8.86 -2.04 -13.22
CA ALA A 177 8.77 -0.86 -12.37
C ALA A 177 7.55 -0.98 -11.46
N VAL A 178 7.77 -0.95 -10.14
CA VAL A 178 6.72 -1.09 -9.10
C VAL A 178 6.46 0.22 -8.34
N GLY A 179 7.07 1.30 -8.77
CA GLY A 179 7.04 2.64 -8.25
C GLY A 179 8.14 3.45 -8.88
N CYS A 180 8.21 4.73 -8.62
CA CYS A 180 9.22 5.62 -9.21
C CYS A 180 9.76 6.57 -8.15
N ARG A 181 10.93 6.25 -7.58
CA ARG A 181 11.66 7.17 -6.68
C ARG A 181 12.66 8.06 -7.42
N THR A 182 13.06 7.64 -8.60
CA THR A 182 14.12 8.29 -9.41
C THR A 182 13.69 8.32 -10.89
N PRO A 183 12.78 9.25 -11.28
CA PRO A 183 12.17 9.28 -12.62
C PRO A 183 13.15 9.27 -13.78
N GLU A 184 14.24 10.05 -13.68
CA GLU A 184 15.25 10.16 -14.74
C GLU A 184 16.03 8.83 -14.90
N GLN A 185 16.33 8.17 -13.79
CA GLN A 185 17.03 6.88 -13.82
C GLN A 185 16.10 5.75 -14.28
N MET A 186 14.81 5.82 -13.98
CA MET A 186 13.83 4.88 -14.53
C MET A 186 13.71 4.98 -16.05
N THR A 187 13.82 6.18 -16.61
CA THR A 187 13.90 6.37 -18.07
C THR A 187 15.13 5.69 -18.64
N ARG A 188 16.30 5.86 -18.02
CA ARG A 188 17.53 5.17 -18.44
C ARG A 188 17.45 3.65 -18.29
N LEU A 189 16.77 3.17 -17.24
CA LEU A 189 16.51 1.74 -17.06
C LEU A 189 15.67 1.17 -18.20
N ARG A 190 14.61 1.88 -18.61
CA ARG A 190 13.79 1.49 -19.76
C ARG A 190 14.65 1.40 -21.03
N ASP A 191 15.46 2.43 -21.28
CA ASP A 191 16.33 2.48 -22.47
C ASP A 191 17.37 1.33 -22.44
N PHE A 192 17.94 1.03 -21.27
CA PHE A 192 18.81 -0.12 -21.07
C PHE A 192 18.08 -1.45 -21.37
N CYS A 193 16.86 -1.63 -20.89
CA CYS A 193 16.08 -2.82 -21.18
C CYS A 193 15.83 -2.99 -22.69
N GLN A 194 15.52 -1.92 -23.40
CA GLN A 194 15.34 -1.93 -24.86
C GLN A 194 16.65 -2.30 -25.56
N GLU A 195 17.79 -1.73 -25.15
CA GLU A 195 19.12 -2.07 -25.73
C GLU A 195 19.46 -3.55 -25.53
N LYS A 196 19.16 -4.11 -24.37
CA LYS A 196 19.44 -5.52 -24.03
C LYS A 196 18.38 -6.51 -24.51
N GLY A 197 17.29 -6.04 -25.10
CA GLY A 197 16.17 -6.89 -25.52
C GLY A 197 15.37 -7.48 -24.36
N LEU A 198 15.42 -6.84 -23.17
CA LEU A 198 14.63 -7.20 -22.02
C LEU A 198 13.25 -6.56 -22.11
N SER A 199 12.23 -7.26 -21.62
CA SER A 199 10.90 -6.69 -21.48
C SER A 199 10.90 -5.66 -20.34
N PHE A 200 10.39 -4.45 -20.60
CA PHE A 200 10.16 -3.44 -19.59
C PHE A 200 8.67 -3.27 -19.36
N ALA A 201 8.23 -3.34 -18.12
CA ALA A 201 6.83 -3.24 -17.75
C ALA A 201 6.66 -2.39 -16.49
N LEU A 202 5.47 -1.77 -16.35
CA LEU A 202 5.08 -0.95 -15.22
C LEU A 202 3.95 -1.63 -14.47
N ARG A 203 4.03 -1.64 -13.14
CA ARG A 203 2.97 -2.19 -12.30
C ARG A 203 2.16 -1.07 -11.67
N PHE A 204 0.85 -1.16 -11.86
CA PHE A 204 -0.15 -0.33 -11.22
C PHE A 204 -1.08 -1.24 -10.43
N GLY A 205 -1.12 -1.08 -9.10
CA GLY A 205 -1.83 -1.99 -8.21
C GLY A 205 -1.32 -3.42 -8.36
N THR A 206 -2.20 -4.34 -8.76
CA THR A 206 -1.89 -5.77 -8.96
C THR A 206 -1.57 -6.16 -10.40
N LYS A 207 -1.74 -5.25 -11.35
CA LYS A 207 -1.59 -5.52 -12.79
C LYS A 207 -0.30 -4.91 -13.35
N THR A 208 0.24 -5.57 -14.36
CA THR A 208 1.46 -5.16 -15.06
C THR A 208 1.13 -4.82 -16.50
N TYR A 209 1.66 -3.70 -17.00
CA TYR A 209 1.40 -3.16 -18.31
C TYR A 209 2.72 -2.87 -19.04
N PRO A 210 2.80 -3.08 -20.37
CA PRO A 210 3.96 -2.64 -21.14
C PRO A 210 4.02 -1.11 -21.21
N ASP A 211 5.20 -0.55 -21.43
CA ASP A 211 5.41 0.90 -21.59
C ASP A 211 4.76 1.51 -22.84
N THR A 212 4.23 0.66 -23.74
CA THR A 212 3.48 1.04 -24.95
C THR A 212 1.97 1.04 -24.76
N VAL A 213 1.48 0.92 -23.51
CA VAL A 213 0.03 0.91 -23.24
C VAL A 213 -0.59 2.26 -23.59
N GLU A 214 -1.72 2.21 -24.32
CA GLU A 214 -2.49 3.40 -24.73
C GLU A 214 -3.67 3.70 -23.78
N GLU A 215 -4.25 2.66 -23.16
CA GLU A 215 -5.41 2.77 -22.28
C GLU A 215 -5.08 2.10 -20.92
N LEU A 216 -5.26 2.84 -19.85
CA LEU A 216 -4.93 2.38 -18.50
C LEU A 216 -6.16 2.52 -17.58
N ASP A 217 -6.65 1.39 -17.10
CA ASP A 217 -7.74 1.30 -16.10
C ASP A 217 -7.16 0.63 -14.83
N VAL A 218 -7.00 1.41 -13.76
CA VAL A 218 -6.29 0.99 -12.55
C VAL A 218 -7.06 1.35 -11.28
N THR A 219 -6.91 0.51 -10.25
CA THR A 219 -7.58 0.66 -8.96
C THR A 219 -6.54 0.82 -7.85
N GLY A 220 -6.78 1.73 -6.92
CA GLY A 220 -5.97 1.89 -5.71
C GLY A 220 -4.56 2.43 -6.00
N VAL A 221 -4.41 3.25 -7.05
CA VAL A 221 -3.11 3.80 -7.45
C VAL A 221 -2.54 4.75 -6.40
N THR A 222 -1.26 4.61 -6.10
CA THR A 222 -0.49 5.46 -5.17
C THR A 222 0.26 6.58 -5.88
N ASP A 223 0.75 7.59 -5.15
CA ASP A 223 1.56 8.68 -5.73
C ASP A 223 2.79 8.17 -6.48
N GLY A 224 3.52 7.19 -5.89
CA GLY A 224 4.69 6.60 -6.54
C GLY A 224 4.36 5.85 -7.84
N GLU A 225 3.15 5.30 -7.97
CA GLU A 225 2.69 4.69 -9.21
C GLU A 225 2.24 5.74 -10.22
N LEU A 226 1.64 6.87 -9.78
CA LEU A 226 1.32 7.98 -10.67
C LEU A 226 2.57 8.59 -11.34
N GLU A 227 3.69 8.61 -10.65
CA GLU A 227 4.95 9.04 -11.24
C GLU A 227 5.44 8.14 -12.38
N LEU A 228 5.00 6.86 -12.44
CA LEU A 228 5.31 5.97 -13.56
C LEU A 228 4.63 6.41 -14.87
N LEU A 229 3.57 7.23 -14.82
CA LEU A 229 2.86 7.68 -16.03
C LEU A 229 3.78 8.40 -17.02
N GLN A 230 4.83 9.07 -16.54
CA GLN A 230 5.83 9.71 -17.41
C GLN A 230 6.59 8.72 -18.32
N LEU A 231 6.58 7.43 -17.97
CA LEU A 231 7.21 6.36 -18.75
C LEU A 231 6.26 5.77 -19.81
N LEU A 232 5.02 6.30 -19.93
CA LEU A 232 3.98 5.87 -20.86
C LEU A 232 3.77 6.91 -21.97
N PRO A 233 4.64 7.02 -22.97
CA PRO A 233 4.53 8.06 -24.00
C PRO A 233 3.32 7.90 -24.93
N GLU A 234 2.76 6.70 -25.03
CA GLU A 234 1.63 6.36 -25.89
C GLU A 234 0.26 6.46 -25.18
N LEU A 235 0.23 6.85 -23.89
CA LEU A 235 -0.98 6.89 -23.08
C LEU A 235 -1.99 7.91 -23.63
N LYS A 236 -3.20 7.44 -23.97
CA LYS A 236 -4.32 8.23 -24.48
C LYS A 236 -5.47 8.34 -23.48
N THR A 237 -5.71 7.28 -22.70
CA THR A 237 -6.82 7.24 -21.75
C THR A 237 -6.33 6.69 -20.41
N LEU A 238 -6.66 7.39 -19.33
CA LEU A 238 -6.39 6.98 -17.96
C LEU A 238 -7.69 7.02 -17.15
N HIS A 239 -8.09 5.89 -16.63
CA HIS A 239 -9.21 5.80 -15.70
C HIS A 239 -8.75 5.24 -14.34
N LEU A 240 -8.94 6.03 -13.26
CA LEU A 240 -8.55 5.66 -11.91
C LEU A 240 -9.78 5.28 -11.10
N LYS A 241 -9.73 4.11 -10.47
CA LYS A 241 -10.78 3.64 -9.55
C LYS A 241 -10.25 3.66 -8.12
N ASN A 242 -10.97 4.33 -7.23
CA ASN A 242 -10.59 4.45 -5.82
C ASN A 242 -9.09 4.77 -5.64
N PRO A 243 -8.58 5.88 -6.17
CA PRO A 243 -7.17 6.23 -6.02
C PRO A 243 -6.79 6.35 -4.53
N GLU A 244 -5.58 5.91 -4.21
CA GLU A 244 -4.98 6.05 -2.87
C GLU A 244 -3.97 7.21 -2.82
N ALA A 245 -3.58 7.71 -3.99
CA ALA A 245 -2.71 8.87 -4.17
C ALA A 245 -3.35 10.14 -3.57
N ASP A 246 -2.54 11.15 -3.33
CA ASP A 246 -3.03 12.45 -2.84
C ASP A 246 -4.06 13.06 -3.80
N PRO A 247 -5.23 13.52 -3.32
CA PRO A 247 -6.28 14.10 -4.17
C PRO A 247 -5.82 15.28 -5.02
N GLU A 248 -4.91 16.10 -4.50
CA GLU A 248 -4.35 17.24 -5.25
C GLU A 248 -3.46 16.74 -6.40
N THR A 249 -2.65 15.68 -6.16
CA THR A 249 -1.86 15.02 -7.20
C THR A 249 -2.76 14.47 -8.29
N VAL A 250 -3.86 13.78 -7.93
CA VAL A 250 -4.83 13.24 -8.90
C VAL A 250 -5.47 14.38 -9.72
N ALA A 251 -5.89 15.46 -9.07
CA ALA A 251 -6.49 16.60 -9.75
C ALA A 251 -5.53 17.28 -10.75
N GLN A 252 -4.22 17.30 -10.44
CA GLN A 252 -3.19 17.88 -11.30
C GLN A 252 -2.86 17.04 -12.54
N LEU A 253 -3.22 15.75 -12.58
CA LEU A 253 -2.92 14.86 -13.72
C LEU A 253 -3.40 15.44 -15.07
N ARG A 254 -4.59 16.03 -15.12
CA ARG A 254 -5.12 16.63 -16.35
C ARG A 254 -4.26 17.77 -16.89
N SER A 255 -3.66 18.55 -16.01
CA SER A 255 -2.73 19.62 -16.38
C SER A 255 -1.36 19.09 -16.78
N THR A 256 -0.92 18.03 -16.15
CA THR A 256 0.39 17.39 -16.39
C THR A 256 0.39 16.59 -17.69
N TYR A 257 -0.72 15.91 -18.01
CA TYR A 257 -0.88 15.06 -19.20
C TYR A 257 -2.03 15.55 -20.10
N PRO A 258 -1.92 16.74 -20.71
CA PRO A 258 -3.03 17.39 -21.44
C PRO A 258 -3.45 16.67 -22.73
N LYS A 259 -2.72 15.67 -23.16
CA LYS A 259 -3.03 14.85 -24.34
C LYS A 259 -3.82 13.59 -24.00
N ALA A 260 -3.84 13.20 -22.73
CA ALA A 260 -4.57 12.04 -22.27
C ALA A 260 -5.96 12.44 -21.76
N ASP A 261 -6.95 11.60 -22.05
CA ASP A 261 -8.28 11.70 -21.44
C ASP A 261 -8.22 11.04 -20.06
N ILE A 262 -8.35 11.86 -19.00
CA ILE A 262 -8.15 11.44 -17.62
C ILE A 262 -9.44 11.59 -16.84
N SER A 263 -9.91 10.49 -16.24
CA SER A 263 -11.08 10.43 -15.38
C SER A 263 -10.80 9.56 -14.15
N TRP A 264 -11.60 9.76 -13.12
CA TRP A 264 -11.56 8.90 -11.94
C TRP A 264 -12.94 8.70 -11.33
N GLU A 265 -13.06 7.66 -10.52
CA GLU A 265 -14.23 7.39 -9.71
C GLU A 265 -13.82 6.97 -8.31
N VAL A 266 -14.65 7.31 -7.32
CA VAL A 266 -14.49 6.88 -5.93
C VAL A 266 -15.73 6.15 -5.45
N GLU A 267 -15.52 5.07 -4.71
CA GLU A 267 -16.60 4.31 -4.09
C GLU A 267 -16.80 4.77 -2.65
N ILE A 268 -17.99 5.28 -2.34
CA ILE A 268 -18.40 5.69 -1.00
C ILE A 268 -19.59 4.83 -0.58
N ALA A 269 -19.47 4.12 0.54
CA ALA A 269 -20.51 3.24 1.06
C ALA A 269 -21.02 2.20 0.03
N GLY A 270 -20.16 1.72 -0.88
CA GLY A 270 -20.53 0.76 -1.94
C GLY A 270 -21.18 1.37 -3.18
N VAL A 271 -21.22 2.70 -3.29
CA VAL A 271 -21.72 3.44 -4.46
C VAL A 271 -20.54 4.14 -5.14
N SER A 272 -20.39 3.95 -6.45
CA SER A 272 -19.35 4.61 -7.25
C SER A 272 -19.82 5.98 -7.72
N PHE A 273 -18.94 6.98 -7.58
CA PHE A 273 -19.15 8.36 -7.98
C PHE A 273 -18.02 8.82 -8.90
N PRO A 274 -18.32 9.18 -10.16
CA PRO A 274 -17.33 9.76 -11.06
C PRO A 274 -16.91 11.17 -10.63
N ASP A 275 -15.76 11.60 -11.07
CA ASP A 275 -15.10 12.85 -10.66
C ASP A 275 -15.88 14.12 -10.99
N ASP A 276 -16.80 14.09 -11.97
CA ASP A 276 -17.68 15.19 -12.36
C ASP A 276 -19.01 15.22 -11.57
N THR A 277 -19.16 14.35 -10.56
CA THR A 277 -20.35 14.30 -9.68
C THR A 277 -20.60 15.65 -9.02
N LYS A 278 -21.85 16.13 -9.12
CA LYS A 278 -22.27 17.41 -8.50
C LYS A 278 -22.92 17.23 -7.13
N GLU A 279 -23.57 16.11 -6.91
CA GLU A 279 -24.26 15.76 -5.67
C GLU A 279 -24.02 14.29 -5.34
N VAL A 280 -23.64 14.01 -4.09
CA VAL A 280 -23.43 12.66 -3.55
C VAL A 280 -24.63 12.31 -2.69
N ASP A 281 -25.48 11.39 -3.15
CA ASP A 281 -26.63 10.90 -2.41
C ASP A 281 -26.39 9.46 -1.93
N LEU A 282 -26.23 9.28 -0.62
CA LEU A 282 -26.03 8.00 0.05
C LEU A 282 -27.28 7.53 0.82
N SER A 283 -28.39 8.29 0.77
CA SER A 283 -29.56 8.04 1.60
C SER A 283 -30.15 6.64 1.44
N ALA A 284 -30.32 6.18 0.21
CA ALA A 284 -30.92 4.87 -0.07
C ALA A 284 -30.11 3.70 0.49
N VAL A 285 -28.76 3.79 0.41
CA VAL A 285 -27.86 2.73 0.89
C VAL A 285 -27.79 2.71 2.41
N LEU A 286 -27.64 3.88 3.03
CA LEU A 286 -27.52 4.00 4.48
C LEU A 286 -28.85 3.69 5.19
N GLU A 287 -30.01 4.10 4.64
CA GLU A 287 -31.33 3.78 5.19
C GLU A 287 -31.64 2.28 5.11
N SER A 288 -31.26 1.62 4.02
CA SER A 288 -31.44 0.16 3.91
C SER A 288 -30.59 -0.61 4.93
N SER A 289 -29.39 -0.14 5.20
CA SER A 289 -28.47 -0.72 6.18
C SER A 289 -28.97 -0.56 7.63
N THR A 290 -29.49 0.63 7.98
CA THR A 290 -30.06 0.89 9.33
C THR A 290 -31.33 0.07 9.59
N ALA A 291 -32.17 -0.14 8.56
CA ALA A 291 -33.37 -0.99 8.66
C ALA A 291 -33.02 -2.46 8.91
N GLN A 292 -31.96 -2.99 8.31
CA GLN A 292 -31.47 -4.35 8.53
C GLN A 292 -30.92 -4.56 9.94
N THR A 293 -30.19 -3.58 10.48
CA THR A 293 -29.64 -3.62 11.84
C THR A 293 -30.77 -3.63 12.87
N ALA A 294 -31.83 -2.82 12.68
CA ALA A 294 -32.99 -2.78 13.53
C ALA A 294 -33.79 -4.10 13.51
N ALA A 295 -33.93 -4.74 12.34
CA ALA A 295 -34.62 -6.03 12.21
C ALA A 295 -33.80 -7.17 12.85
N GLY A 296 -32.47 -7.16 12.74
CA GLY A 296 -31.57 -8.13 13.38
C GLY A 296 -31.62 -8.07 14.91
N THR A 297 -31.68 -6.87 15.47
CA THR A 297 -31.79 -6.67 16.96
C THR A 297 -33.13 -7.13 17.50
N ALA A 298 -34.24 -6.97 16.76
CA ALA A 298 -35.55 -7.44 17.13
C ALA A 298 -35.68 -8.97 17.10
N ALA A 299 -34.97 -9.66 16.24
CA ALA A 299 -34.93 -11.13 16.16
C ALA A 299 -34.07 -11.79 17.26
N GLY A 300 -33.15 -11.04 17.88
CA GLY A 300 -32.23 -11.52 18.92
C GLY A 300 -32.82 -11.52 20.34
N THR A 301 -34.00 -10.93 20.58
CA THR A 301 -34.60 -10.77 21.93
C THR A 301 -35.71 -11.76 22.26
N GLN A 302 -35.98 -12.77 21.45
CA GLN A 302 -36.92 -13.85 21.76
C GLN A 302 -36.20 -15.21 21.80
N THR A 303 -35.50 -15.48 22.86
CA THR A 303 -35.33 -16.86 23.39
C THR A 303 -34.63 -16.84 24.74
N ALA A 304 -35.39 -16.89 25.84
CA ALA A 304 -35.07 -17.64 27.04
C ALA A 304 -36.19 -17.52 28.08
N VAL A 305 -37.26 -18.28 27.93
CA VAL A 305 -38.00 -18.82 29.10
C VAL A 305 -38.30 -20.27 28.76
N GLY A 306 -37.74 -21.16 29.57
CA GLY A 306 -37.87 -22.59 29.40
C GLY A 306 -39.24 -23.14 29.79
N ALA A 307 -39.57 -24.25 29.19
CA ALA A 307 -40.42 -25.29 29.80
C ALA A 307 -40.12 -26.65 29.21
N GLN A 308 -39.92 -27.60 30.10
CA GLN A 308 -39.60 -29.01 29.87
C GLN A 308 -40.78 -29.82 29.31
N THR A 309 -40.44 -30.86 28.56
CA THR A 309 -40.98 -32.24 28.54
C THR A 309 -42.40 -32.45 27.97
N THR A 310 -42.57 -33.19 26.93
CA THR A 310 -42.88 -34.63 26.93
C THR A 310 -42.99 -35.22 25.50
N THR A 311 -42.41 -36.37 25.34
CA THR A 311 -42.51 -37.32 24.23
C THR A 311 -43.94 -37.75 23.94
N LYS A 312 -44.33 -37.83 22.61
CA LYS A 312 -45.12 -38.95 22.08
C LYS A 312 -45.06 -39.04 20.58
N THR A 313 -44.59 -40.19 20.13
CA THR A 313 -44.61 -40.77 18.80
C THR A 313 -46.06 -40.97 18.32
N GLN A 314 -46.34 -40.58 17.05
CA GLN A 314 -47.23 -41.39 16.19
C GLN A 314 -47.05 -41.04 14.72
N THR A 315 -46.76 -42.09 13.98
CA THR A 315 -46.71 -42.23 12.54
C THR A 315 -48.11 -42.17 11.93
N THR A 316 -48.27 -41.44 10.81
CA THR A 316 -49.15 -41.90 9.71
C THR A 316 -48.83 -41.17 8.40
N THR A 317 -48.77 -41.92 7.36
CA THR A 317 -48.59 -41.68 5.94
C THR A 317 -49.73 -40.85 5.31
N GLY A 318 -49.40 -40.07 4.27
CA GLY A 318 -50.41 -39.50 3.37
C GLY A 318 -49.84 -38.50 2.36
N ALA A 319 -49.97 -38.84 1.09
CA ALA A 319 -49.35 -38.28 -0.07
C ALA A 319 -49.80 -36.91 -0.55
N ALA A 320 -48.85 -36.23 -1.26
CA ALA A 320 -48.98 -35.39 -2.45
C ALA A 320 -49.84 -34.11 -2.44
N ALA A 321 -49.15 -32.97 -2.60
CA ALA A 321 -49.35 -32.04 -3.72
C ALA A 321 -48.24 -30.96 -3.69
N GLY A 322 -47.54 -30.81 -4.82
CA GLY A 322 -46.48 -29.83 -4.92
C GLY A 322 -46.95 -28.40 -4.94
N THR A 323 -46.26 -27.58 -4.16
CA THR A 323 -46.22 -26.14 -4.38
C THR A 323 -44.75 -25.77 -4.27
N GLN A 324 -44.17 -25.36 -5.38
CA GLN A 324 -42.80 -24.79 -5.43
C GLN A 324 -42.86 -23.47 -4.67
N SER A 325 -42.33 -23.48 -3.47
CA SER A 325 -41.97 -22.25 -2.75
C SER A 325 -40.56 -21.89 -3.25
N THR A 326 -40.49 -20.90 -4.07
CA THR A 326 -39.24 -20.18 -4.37
C THR A 326 -38.71 -19.64 -3.05
N LYS A 327 -37.68 -20.28 -2.51
CA LYS A 327 -36.85 -19.67 -1.48
C LYS A 327 -36.18 -18.45 -2.11
N GLU A 328 -36.69 -17.29 -1.80
CA GLU A 328 -35.89 -16.07 -1.88
C GLU A 328 -34.67 -16.26 -0.96
N THR A 329 -33.52 -16.41 -1.55
CA THR A 329 -32.24 -16.34 -0.87
C THR A 329 -32.09 -14.87 -0.48
N GLN A 330 -32.46 -14.54 0.77
CA GLN A 330 -32.04 -13.25 1.35
C GLN A 330 -30.53 -13.24 1.37
N SER A 331 -29.96 -12.50 0.44
CA SER A 331 -28.57 -12.09 0.47
C SER A 331 -28.42 -11.17 1.70
N THR A 332 -27.83 -11.67 2.77
CA THR A 332 -27.38 -10.86 3.88
C THR A 332 -26.10 -10.15 3.45
N ALA A 333 -26.24 -9.06 2.71
CA ALA A 333 -25.13 -8.13 2.55
C ALA A 333 -24.76 -7.59 3.95
N PRO A 334 -23.47 -7.46 4.28
CA PRO A 334 -23.05 -6.87 5.55
C PRO A 334 -23.60 -5.44 5.65
N ALA A 335 -24.01 -5.04 6.86
CA ALA A 335 -24.48 -3.68 7.11
C ALA A 335 -23.36 -2.69 6.71
N VAL A 336 -23.68 -1.77 5.81
CA VAL A 336 -22.75 -0.72 5.36
C VAL A 336 -22.61 0.27 6.50
N THR A 337 -21.41 0.40 7.05
CA THR A 337 -21.08 1.41 8.06
C THR A 337 -20.28 2.52 7.39
N LEU A 338 -20.79 3.74 7.39
CA LEU A 338 -20.09 4.91 6.86
C LEU A 338 -19.03 5.38 7.88
N ASN A 339 -17.78 5.45 7.46
CA ASN A 339 -16.71 6.11 8.21
C ASN A 339 -16.61 7.56 7.76
N LEU A 340 -16.69 8.52 8.71
CA LEU A 340 -16.69 9.95 8.39
C LEU A 340 -15.34 10.46 7.90
N GLU A 341 -14.22 9.89 8.38
CA GLU A 341 -12.88 10.25 7.91
C GLU A 341 -12.66 9.75 6.46
N ASP A 342 -13.14 8.54 6.16
CA ASP A 342 -13.09 7.99 4.80
C ASP A 342 -13.98 8.79 3.84
N LEU A 343 -15.17 9.22 4.29
CA LEU A 343 -16.03 10.12 3.53
C LEU A 343 -15.32 11.43 3.21
N GLU A 344 -14.74 12.09 4.22
CA GLU A 344 -14.02 13.36 4.06
C GLU A 344 -12.86 13.22 3.07
N LYS A 345 -12.06 12.16 3.20
CA LYS A 345 -10.98 11.85 2.25
C LYS A 345 -11.50 11.61 0.83
N LYS A 346 -12.55 10.81 0.67
CA LYS A 346 -13.10 10.48 -0.67
C LYS A 346 -13.76 11.68 -1.34
N MET A 347 -14.40 12.54 -0.56
CA MET A 347 -14.97 13.79 -1.08
C MET A 347 -13.92 14.75 -1.65
N SER A 348 -12.67 14.70 -1.18
CA SER A 348 -11.59 15.54 -1.72
C SER A 348 -11.21 15.21 -3.17
N TYR A 349 -11.55 14.00 -3.66
CA TYR A 349 -11.42 13.64 -5.07
C TYR A 349 -12.60 14.14 -5.94
N LEU A 350 -13.72 14.54 -5.32
CA LEU A 350 -14.96 14.97 -5.97
C LEU A 350 -15.13 16.49 -5.84
N SER A 351 -14.15 17.27 -6.31
CA SER A 351 -14.10 18.74 -6.13
C SER A 351 -15.32 19.47 -6.70
N ASP A 352 -16.02 18.85 -7.64
CA ASP A 352 -17.24 19.38 -8.28
C ASP A 352 -18.51 19.15 -7.45
N ALA A 353 -18.47 18.20 -6.51
CA ALA A 353 -19.60 17.90 -5.64
C ALA A 353 -19.83 19.04 -4.65
N LYS A 354 -21.03 19.60 -4.67
CA LYS A 354 -21.43 20.73 -3.80
C LYS A 354 -22.29 20.31 -2.63
N GLN A 355 -22.81 19.10 -2.64
CA GLN A 355 -23.66 18.58 -1.60
C GLN A 355 -23.45 17.08 -1.39
N VAL A 356 -23.50 16.66 -0.12
CA VAL A 356 -23.55 15.26 0.30
C VAL A 356 -24.81 15.05 1.14
N PHE A 357 -25.69 14.12 0.73
CA PHE A 357 -26.89 13.77 1.46
C PHE A 357 -26.80 12.34 2.01
N LEU A 358 -26.88 12.22 3.33
CA LEU A 358 -26.72 10.95 4.05
C LEU A 358 -28.05 10.28 4.42
N GLY A 359 -29.20 10.96 4.25
CA GLY A 359 -30.49 10.43 4.70
C GLY A 359 -30.51 10.11 6.19
N LYS A 360 -31.22 9.04 6.57
CA LYS A 360 -31.25 8.49 7.94
C LYS A 360 -30.06 7.54 8.14
N CYS A 361 -28.87 8.08 8.27
CA CYS A 361 -27.64 7.30 8.31
C CYS A 361 -27.37 6.57 9.64
N GLY A 362 -28.11 6.91 10.73
CA GLY A 362 -27.92 6.29 12.05
C GLY A 362 -26.65 6.70 12.79
N LEU A 363 -25.91 7.68 12.27
CA LEU A 363 -24.73 8.24 12.91
C LEU A 363 -25.12 9.29 13.96
N ASP A 364 -24.18 9.59 14.85
CA ASP A 364 -24.37 10.60 15.88
C ASP A 364 -24.48 12.01 15.28
N ASN A 365 -25.50 12.77 15.70
CA ASN A 365 -25.76 14.11 15.17
C ASN A 365 -24.66 15.12 15.52
N GLU A 366 -24.00 14.99 16.68
CA GLU A 366 -22.88 15.87 17.08
C GLU A 366 -21.64 15.61 16.22
N GLU A 367 -21.34 14.33 15.93
CA GLU A 367 -20.26 13.96 15.03
C GLU A 367 -20.50 14.51 13.62
N LEU A 368 -21.75 14.40 13.12
CA LEU A 368 -22.15 14.95 11.82
C LEU A 368 -22.08 16.48 11.78
N ALA A 369 -22.51 17.15 12.86
CA ALA A 369 -22.41 18.60 12.98
C ALA A 369 -20.93 19.05 13.02
N ALA A 370 -20.07 18.33 13.74
CA ALA A 370 -18.64 18.60 13.79
C ALA A 370 -17.97 18.41 12.41
N LEU A 371 -18.37 17.38 11.65
CA LEU A 371 -17.92 17.20 10.27
C LEU A 371 -18.41 18.35 9.39
N ARG A 372 -19.70 18.71 9.48
CA ARG A 372 -20.27 19.83 8.71
C ARG A 372 -19.45 21.13 8.85
N GLU A 373 -19.04 21.46 10.09
CA GLU A 373 -18.21 22.63 10.34
C GLU A 373 -16.86 22.57 9.65
N ARG A 374 -16.21 21.37 9.63
CA ARG A 374 -14.91 21.19 8.97
C ARG A 374 -14.99 21.32 7.45
N VAL A 375 -16.10 20.84 6.86
CA VAL A 375 -16.24 20.74 5.38
C VAL A 375 -17.08 21.88 4.77
N ARG A 376 -17.54 22.83 5.59
CA ARG A 376 -18.49 23.90 5.22
C ARG A 376 -18.08 24.68 3.95
N ASP A 377 -16.77 24.92 3.78
CA ASP A 377 -16.22 25.66 2.64
C ASP A 377 -16.07 24.79 1.37
N SER A 378 -16.15 23.46 1.50
CA SER A 378 -15.95 22.51 0.42
C SER A 378 -17.28 22.04 -0.17
N TYR A 379 -18.18 21.52 0.68
CA TYR A 379 -19.50 21.04 0.28
C TYR A 379 -20.49 21.13 1.43
N LYS A 380 -21.79 21.16 1.08
CA LYS A 380 -22.89 21.14 2.05
C LYS A 380 -23.17 19.70 2.50
N LEU A 381 -22.97 19.41 3.80
CA LEU A 381 -23.32 18.12 4.38
C LEU A 381 -24.75 18.15 4.92
N VAL A 382 -25.60 17.27 4.42
CA VAL A 382 -27.03 17.18 4.76
C VAL A 382 -27.35 15.78 5.27
N TRP A 383 -28.12 15.72 6.34
CA TRP A 383 -28.66 14.45 6.85
C TRP A 383 -30.08 14.63 7.37
N THR A 384 -30.73 13.51 7.72
CA THR A 384 -32.08 13.52 8.26
C THR A 384 -31.99 13.31 9.76
N VAL A 385 -32.46 14.27 10.55
CA VAL A 385 -32.56 14.18 11.99
C VAL A 385 -33.89 13.52 12.38
N GLN A 386 -33.84 12.62 13.37
CA GLN A 386 -35.01 12.01 13.96
C GLN A 386 -35.58 12.94 15.04
N LEU A 387 -36.88 13.22 14.96
CA LEU A 387 -37.61 14.08 15.87
C LEU A 387 -38.72 13.24 16.54
N GLY A 388 -38.41 12.65 17.69
CA GLY A 388 -39.27 11.68 18.35
C GLY A 388 -39.48 10.41 17.51
N LYS A 389 -40.66 9.78 17.69
CA LYS A 389 -40.92 8.47 17.06
C LYS A 389 -41.42 8.55 15.62
N LYS A 390 -42.00 9.67 15.19
CA LYS A 390 -42.75 9.75 13.94
C LYS A 390 -42.30 10.88 13.02
N LEU A 391 -41.62 11.88 13.55
CA LEU A 391 -41.25 13.06 12.80
C LEU A 391 -39.78 13.03 12.44
N THR A 392 -39.46 13.62 11.32
CA THR A 392 -38.08 13.83 10.87
C THR A 392 -37.99 15.17 10.16
N ALA A 393 -36.81 15.74 10.12
CA ALA A 393 -36.46 16.89 9.29
C ALA A 393 -35.11 16.66 8.62
N ARG A 394 -34.94 17.19 7.42
CA ARG A 394 -33.62 17.30 6.83
C ARG A 394 -32.91 18.54 7.39
N THR A 395 -31.60 18.46 7.54
CA THR A 395 -30.84 19.60 8.08
C THR A 395 -30.83 20.82 7.15
N ASP A 396 -31.22 20.66 5.89
CA ASP A 396 -31.38 21.72 4.88
C ASP A 396 -32.85 22.09 4.62
N ASP A 397 -33.80 21.57 5.41
CA ASP A 397 -35.20 22.01 5.33
C ASP A 397 -35.31 23.47 5.74
N THR A 398 -36.14 24.23 5.01
CA THR A 398 -36.41 25.63 5.31
C THR A 398 -37.71 25.79 6.12
N THR A 399 -38.52 24.73 6.22
CA THR A 399 -39.83 24.77 6.90
C THR A 399 -40.08 23.50 7.66
N PHE A 400 -40.47 23.61 8.92
CA PHE A 400 -40.93 22.52 9.75
C PHE A 400 -42.34 22.82 10.26
N MET A 401 -43.34 22.18 9.66
CA MET A 401 -44.77 22.33 9.98
C MET A 401 -45.42 20.94 10.03
N PRO A 402 -45.25 20.18 11.11
CA PRO A 402 -45.73 18.81 11.19
C PRO A 402 -47.27 18.74 11.26
N VAL A 403 -47.82 17.65 10.72
CA VAL A 403 -49.26 17.40 10.76
C VAL A 403 -49.67 17.17 12.22
N ARG A 404 -50.72 17.85 12.69
CA ARG A 404 -51.19 17.83 14.10
C ARG A 404 -51.44 16.44 14.69
N GLU A 405 -51.75 15.45 13.87
CA GLU A 405 -51.93 14.07 14.31
C GLU A 405 -50.67 13.40 14.85
N HIS A 406 -49.47 13.96 14.54
CA HIS A 406 -48.18 13.40 14.93
C HIS A 406 -47.57 14.09 16.17
N VAL A 407 -48.16 15.18 16.67
CA VAL A 407 -47.56 16.04 17.70
C VAL A 407 -47.79 15.54 19.15
N TYR A 408 -48.68 14.60 19.40
CA TYR A 408 -49.02 14.13 20.73
C TYR A 408 -47.92 13.43 21.53
N TYR A 409 -46.78 13.18 20.93
CA TYR A 409 -45.63 12.49 21.51
C TYR A 409 -44.33 13.22 21.27
N PHE A 410 -44.39 14.52 21.02
CA PHE A 410 -43.22 15.34 20.78
C PHE A 410 -42.78 15.99 22.09
N LEU A 411 -41.58 15.71 22.53
CA LEU A 411 -40.98 16.19 23.78
C LEU A 411 -39.91 17.24 23.52
N ASP A 412 -39.52 17.98 24.56
CA ASP A 412 -38.44 18.97 24.48
C ASP A 412 -37.12 18.36 23.92
N GLU A 413 -36.81 17.10 24.34
CA GLU A 413 -35.65 16.37 23.82
C GLU A 413 -35.73 16.05 22.32
N ASP A 414 -36.96 15.79 21.83
CA ASP A 414 -37.23 15.57 20.41
C ASP A 414 -37.04 16.87 19.61
N ALA A 415 -37.61 17.98 20.13
CA ALA A 415 -37.51 19.31 19.55
C ALA A 415 -36.04 19.79 19.50
N TYR A 416 -35.25 19.41 20.53
CA TYR A 416 -33.86 19.85 20.62
C TYR A 416 -33.02 19.43 19.43
N ASN A 417 -33.34 18.34 18.73
CA ASN A 417 -32.66 17.92 17.51
C ASN A 417 -32.90 18.85 16.31
N LEU A 418 -33.93 19.69 16.34
CA LEU A 418 -34.11 20.73 15.30
C LEU A 418 -32.96 21.72 15.23
N ARG A 419 -32.12 21.86 16.27
CA ARG A 419 -30.94 22.73 16.28
C ARG A 419 -29.93 22.46 15.17
N TYR A 420 -29.97 21.26 14.55
CA TYR A 420 -29.11 20.91 13.42
C TYR A 420 -29.63 21.43 12.07
N CYS A 421 -30.87 21.95 12.02
CA CYS A 421 -31.53 22.46 10.82
C CYS A 421 -31.23 23.97 10.67
N GLU A 422 -30.02 24.31 10.25
CA GLU A 422 -29.55 25.71 10.20
C GLU A 422 -30.30 26.57 9.18
N ASP A 423 -30.82 25.96 8.11
CA ASP A 423 -31.52 26.66 7.00
C ASP A 423 -32.99 26.96 7.29
N MET A 424 -33.50 26.62 8.51
CA MET A 424 -34.91 26.86 8.87
C MET A 424 -35.28 28.33 8.84
N LEU A 425 -36.32 28.62 8.06
CA LEU A 425 -36.95 29.93 7.96
C LEU A 425 -38.28 29.95 8.72
N CYS A 426 -39.00 28.82 8.78
CA CYS A 426 -40.31 28.73 9.39
C CYS A 426 -40.42 27.46 10.25
N VAL A 427 -40.77 27.62 11.52
CA VAL A 427 -41.01 26.53 12.47
C VAL A 427 -42.36 26.69 13.14
N ASP A 428 -43.24 25.70 12.96
CA ASP A 428 -44.50 25.56 13.72
C ASP A 428 -44.39 24.36 14.67
N VAL A 429 -44.23 24.65 15.93
CA VAL A 429 -44.27 23.70 17.05
C VAL A 429 -45.37 24.04 18.06
N GLY A 430 -46.42 24.68 17.57
CA GLY A 430 -47.63 24.93 18.36
C GLY A 430 -48.33 23.66 18.80
N HIS A 431 -48.96 23.68 19.97
CA HIS A 431 -49.71 22.58 20.57
C HIS A 431 -48.88 21.33 20.94
N MET A 432 -47.54 21.44 21.02
CA MET A 432 -46.67 20.29 21.32
C MET A 432 -46.37 20.12 22.80
N GLY A 433 -46.78 21.09 23.63
CA GLY A 433 -46.54 21.02 25.07
C GLY A 433 -45.09 21.28 25.46
N LEU A 434 -44.32 21.96 24.63
CA LEU A 434 -42.93 22.30 24.86
C LEU A 434 -42.77 23.22 26.08
N THR A 435 -41.71 22.99 26.83
CA THR A 435 -41.27 23.80 27.96
C THR A 435 -39.90 24.48 27.69
N ASN A 436 -39.16 24.00 26.69
CA ASN A 436 -37.87 24.48 26.29
C ASN A 436 -37.80 24.67 24.74
N ILE A 437 -37.17 25.74 24.30
CA ILE A 437 -36.99 26.11 22.89
C ILE A 437 -35.55 26.39 22.55
N ASP A 438 -34.58 25.77 23.25
CA ASP A 438 -33.15 25.98 23.01
C ASP A 438 -32.72 25.64 21.56
N PHE A 439 -33.50 24.83 20.83
CA PHE A 439 -33.22 24.46 19.46
C PHE A 439 -33.14 25.68 18.49
N VAL A 440 -33.87 26.77 18.81
CA VAL A 440 -33.85 27.98 17.93
C VAL A 440 -32.46 28.65 17.87
N LYS A 441 -31.58 28.37 18.84
CA LYS A 441 -30.20 28.87 18.84
C LYS A 441 -29.38 28.35 17.64
N GLY A 442 -29.80 27.19 17.09
CA GLY A 442 -29.19 26.60 15.87
C GLY A 442 -29.79 27.07 14.56
N MET A 443 -30.69 28.10 14.61
CA MET A 443 -31.43 28.58 13.43
C MET A 443 -31.20 30.09 13.19
N PRO A 444 -30.07 30.48 12.66
CA PRO A 444 -29.69 31.90 12.52
C PRO A 444 -30.61 32.69 11.58
N HIS A 445 -31.28 32.01 10.64
CA HIS A 445 -32.12 32.58 9.59
C HIS A 445 -33.64 32.45 9.87
N LEU A 446 -34.01 32.04 11.10
CA LEU A 446 -35.41 31.83 11.46
C LEU A 446 -36.22 33.15 11.37
N GLN A 447 -37.27 33.13 10.52
CA GLN A 447 -38.16 34.27 10.24
C GLN A 447 -39.53 34.12 10.87
N ILE A 448 -40.04 32.90 10.91
CA ILE A 448 -41.41 32.61 11.43
C ILE A 448 -41.31 31.54 12.51
N LEU A 449 -41.79 31.85 13.69
CA LEU A 449 -41.81 30.92 14.81
C LEU A 449 -43.22 30.90 15.46
N ILE A 450 -43.87 29.71 15.40
CA ILE A 450 -45.19 29.49 15.98
C ILE A 450 -45.04 28.57 17.21
N LEU A 451 -45.30 29.14 18.39
CA LEU A 451 -45.21 28.48 19.69
C LEU A 451 -46.57 28.44 20.43
N ALA A 452 -47.64 28.75 19.71
CA ALA A 452 -48.97 28.83 20.30
C ALA A 452 -49.37 27.54 21.06
N HIS A 453 -50.13 27.69 22.13
CA HIS A 453 -50.66 26.60 22.98
C HIS A 453 -49.57 25.70 23.64
N ASN A 454 -48.37 26.19 23.85
CA ASN A 454 -47.38 25.59 24.72
C ASN A 454 -47.52 26.17 26.14
N GLY A 455 -48.62 25.78 26.80
CA GLY A 455 -49.09 26.37 28.07
C GLY A 455 -48.15 26.28 29.27
N GLN A 456 -47.04 25.60 29.14
CA GLN A 456 -45.96 25.50 30.15
C GLN A 456 -44.67 26.21 29.76
N LEU A 457 -44.56 26.74 28.53
CA LEU A 457 -43.41 27.49 28.08
C LEU A 457 -43.34 28.83 28.82
N GLN A 458 -42.27 29.03 29.60
CA GLN A 458 -42.05 30.21 30.42
C GLN A 458 -40.85 31.05 29.95
N ASP A 459 -39.79 30.39 29.53
CA ASP A 459 -38.53 31.02 29.13
C ASP A 459 -38.42 31.07 27.60
N ILE A 460 -38.36 32.28 27.08
CA ILE A 460 -38.14 32.59 25.66
C ILE A 460 -36.80 33.26 25.40
N SER A 461 -35.86 33.20 26.37
CA SER A 461 -34.52 33.78 26.23
C SER A 461 -33.79 33.29 24.98
N PRO A 462 -33.95 32.03 24.50
CA PRO A 462 -33.32 31.57 23.27
C PRO A 462 -33.67 32.37 22.02
N ILE A 463 -34.89 32.99 21.97
CA ILE A 463 -35.33 33.80 20.81
C ILE A 463 -34.42 35.02 20.59
N SER A 464 -33.72 35.50 21.60
CA SER A 464 -32.78 36.62 21.47
C SER A 464 -31.66 36.37 20.43
N SER A 465 -31.41 35.10 20.03
CA SER A 465 -30.50 34.74 18.95
C SER A 465 -31.09 34.89 17.55
N CYS A 466 -32.43 34.90 17.40
CA CYS A 466 -33.15 34.95 16.14
C CYS A 466 -33.25 36.38 15.59
N LYS A 467 -32.21 36.90 14.96
CA LYS A 467 -32.14 38.31 14.53
C LYS A 467 -32.99 38.61 13.28
N GLU A 468 -33.35 37.59 12.53
CA GLU A 468 -34.15 37.69 11.30
C GLU A 468 -35.61 37.36 11.55
N LEU A 469 -36.03 37.18 12.82
CA LEU A 469 -37.39 36.83 13.17
C LEU A 469 -38.35 37.99 12.83
N ILE A 470 -39.36 37.69 11.99
CA ILE A 470 -40.36 38.63 11.46
C ILE A 470 -41.72 38.38 12.17
N PHE A 471 -42.06 37.09 12.37
CA PHE A 471 -43.35 36.69 12.96
C PHE A 471 -43.11 35.77 14.14
N LEU A 472 -43.81 36.08 15.27
CA LEU A 472 -43.77 35.24 16.48
C LEU A 472 -45.17 35.05 17.02
N GLU A 473 -45.58 33.79 17.22
CA GLU A 473 -46.86 33.46 17.89
C GLU A 473 -46.59 32.78 19.24
N LEU A 474 -47.04 33.42 20.31
CA LEU A 474 -46.95 32.95 21.71
C LEU A 474 -48.32 32.81 22.36
N ASP A 475 -49.41 32.77 21.55
CA ASP A 475 -50.75 32.65 22.06
C ASP A 475 -50.91 31.46 23.03
N TRP A 476 -51.56 31.69 24.16
CA TRP A 476 -51.78 30.70 25.21
C TRP A 476 -50.50 30.00 25.71
N SER A 477 -49.47 30.77 26.01
CA SER A 477 -48.21 30.35 26.66
C SER A 477 -48.15 30.82 28.13
N ALA A 478 -47.19 30.32 28.90
CA ALA A 478 -46.88 30.74 30.26
C ALA A 478 -45.72 31.71 30.38
N VAL A 479 -45.34 32.36 29.29
CA VAL A 479 -44.25 33.33 29.22
C VAL A 479 -44.45 34.46 30.23
N LYS A 480 -43.40 34.78 31.02
CA LYS A 480 -43.42 35.77 32.07
C LYS A 480 -42.65 37.05 31.80
N ASP A 481 -41.77 37.00 30.80
CA ASP A 481 -40.88 38.11 30.46
C ASP A 481 -40.69 38.22 28.95
N PHE A 482 -40.97 39.39 28.40
CA PHE A 482 -40.77 39.72 26.97
C PHE A 482 -39.43 40.44 26.71
N THR A 483 -38.57 40.61 27.73
CA THR A 483 -37.25 41.26 27.57
C THR A 483 -36.42 40.59 26.45
N PRO A 484 -36.42 39.26 26.26
CA PRO A 484 -35.66 38.62 25.15
C PRO A 484 -36.06 39.12 23.77
N LEU A 485 -37.27 39.62 23.54
CA LEU A 485 -37.78 40.11 22.27
C LEU A 485 -37.19 41.48 21.88
N VAL A 486 -36.71 42.26 22.85
CA VAL A 486 -36.09 43.61 22.58
C VAL A 486 -34.94 43.50 21.57
N GLY A 487 -34.25 42.36 21.55
CA GLY A 487 -33.16 42.10 20.58
C GLY A 487 -33.60 41.63 19.21
N CYS A 488 -34.91 41.34 19.00
CA CYS A 488 -35.48 40.88 17.73
C CYS A 488 -35.87 42.10 16.88
N THR A 489 -34.93 42.83 16.34
CA THR A 489 -35.19 44.14 15.66
C THR A 489 -35.90 43.99 14.34
N SER A 490 -36.02 42.79 13.78
CA SER A 490 -36.78 42.50 12.55
C SER A 490 -38.24 42.08 12.81
N LEU A 491 -38.66 41.96 14.09
CA LEU A 491 -39.98 41.50 14.42
C LEU A 491 -41.09 42.51 14.04
N GLU A 492 -41.97 42.11 13.16
CA GLU A 492 -43.08 42.91 12.63
C GLU A 492 -44.44 42.51 13.24
N ASP A 493 -44.64 41.19 13.41
CA ASP A 493 -45.87 40.62 13.91
C ASP A 493 -45.65 39.80 15.17
N LEU A 494 -46.38 40.12 16.26
CA LEU A 494 -46.32 39.45 17.52
C LEU A 494 -47.72 39.09 18.04
N ASN A 495 -48.07 37.81 18.04
CA ASN A 495 -49.31 37.31 18.65
C ASN A 495 -49.04 36.80 20.06
N ILE A 496 -49.63 37.46 21.08
CA ILE A 496 -49.51 37.15 22.51
C ILE A 496 -50.85 36.94 23.18
N GLY A 497 -51.88 36.57 22.40
CA GLY A 497 -53.23 36.32 22.95
C GLY A 497 -53.22 35.37 24.13
N LEU A 498 -53.96 35.68 25.21
CA LEU A 498 -54.02 34.88 26.43
C LEU A 498 -52.65 34.64 27.14
N THR A 499 -51.64 35.44 26.83
CA THR A 499 -50.34 35.46 27.49
C THR A 499 -50.16 36.81 28.17
N TYR A 500 -49.93 36.86 29.48
CA TYR A 500 -50.09 38.07 30.30
C TYR A 500 -48.88 38.56 31.07
N PRO A 501 -47.63 38.56 30.53
CA PRO A 501 -46.55 39.27 31.16
C PRO A 501 -46.69 40.77 30.97
N SER A 502 -45.81 41.57 31.61
CA SER A 502 -45.70 43.00 31.35
C SER A 502 -45.30 43.22 29.89
N VAL A 503 -45.99 44.14 29.21
CA VAL A 503 -45.67 44.55 27.86
C VAL A 503 -44.62 45.73 27.83
N GLU A 504 -44.18 46.19 29.02
CA GLU A 504 -43.22 47.28 29.12
C GLU A 504 -41.93 47.05 28.34
N PRO A 505 -41.32 45.85 28.34
CA PRO A 505 -40.16 45.57 27.48
C PRO A 505 -40.43 45.82 25.99
N LEU A 506 -41.66 45.54 25.49
CA LEU A 506 -42.04 45.72 24.07
C LEU A 506 -42.04 47.21 23.67
N MET A 507 -42.22 48.14 24.65
CA MET A 507 -42.14 49.56 24.41
C MET A 507 -40.74 50.04 24.06
N GLN A 508 -39.71 49.17 24.20
CA GLN A 508 -38.29 49.47 23.89
C GLN A 508 -37.92 48.91 22.48
N MET A 509 -38.83 48.22 21.82
CA MET A 509 -38.60 47.75 20.48
C MET A 509 -38.69 48.88 19.48
N PRO A 510 -37.92 48.85 18.35
CA PRO A 510 -37.88 49.91 17.37
C PRO A 510 -39.23 50.13 16.65
#